data_1c1a803ee87f252507f3bd33248af3dc
#
_entry.id   1c1a803ee87f252507f3bd33248af3dc
#
_cell.length_a   1.000
_cell.length_b   1.000
_cell.length_c   1.000
_cell.angle_alpha   90.00
_cell.angle_beta   90.00
_cell.angle_gamma   90.00
#
_symmetry.space_group_name_H-M   'P 1'
#
loop_
_entity.id
_entity.type
_entity.pdbx_description
1 polymer ?
#
loop_
_entity_poly.entity_id
_entity_poly.type
_entity_poly.pdbx_seq_one_letter_code
_entity_poly.pdbx_strand_id
1 'polypeptide(L)'
;MRIGVDLIEIGRVARALERYPGFRERCFTEAERAYCDSRPNPAQHYAARFAGKEAVGKALGSGVFFTWREIEIAGRPKPGVTLSGKTRAWAERVGAGKIELSMTHSRELATAVAIVADA
;
A
#
# COMPACT_ATOMS: atom_id res chain seq x y z
N MET A 1 10.83 16.45 -3.74
CA MET A 1 10.60 15.31 -2.83
C MET A 1 9.22 15.40 -2.22
N ARG A 2 8.54 14.26 -2.14
CA ARG A 2 7.17 14.17 -1.60
C ARG A 2 7.16 13.14 -0.48
N ILE A 3 6.28 13.34 0.49
CA ILE A 3 6.18 12.42 1.63
C ILE A 3 4.72 12.10 1.90
N GLY A 4 4.47 10.86 2.30
CA GLY A 4 3.16 10.41 2.72
C GLY A 4 3.28 9.50 3.93
N VAL A 5 2.28 9.56 4.79
CA VAL A 5 2.24 8.73 5.98
C VAL A 5 0.81 8.26 6.20
N ASP A 6 0.66 7.02 6.66
CA ASP A 6 -0.64 6.50 7.01
C ASP A 6 -0.55 5.60 8.24
N LEU A 7 -1.63 5.54 8.97
CA LEU A 7 -1.77 4.73 10.18
C LEU A 7 -3.14 4.08 10.14
N ILE A 8 -3.21 2.78 10.34
CA ILE A 8 -4.48 2.06 10.31
C ILE A 8 -4.55 1.03 11.44
N GLU A 9 -5.76 0.84 11.97
CA GLU A 9 -6.01 -0.22 12.93
C GLU A 9 -6.08 -1.57 12.22
N ILE A 10 -5.27 -2.52 12.66
CA ILE A 10 -5.23 -3.87 12.07
C ILE A 10 -6.60 -4.53 12.17
N GLY A 11 -7.32 -4.31 13.27
CA GLY A 11 -8.66 -4.87 13.46
C GLY A 11 -9.66 -4.40 12.41
N ARG A 12 -9.53 -3.17 11.91
CA ARG A 12 -10.41 -2.67 10.83
C ARG A 12 -10.19 -3.45 9.55
N VAL A 13 -8.94 -3.71 9.22
CA VAL A 13 -8.61 -4.49 8.02
C VAL A 13 -9.06 -5.94 8.18
N ALA A 14 -8.86 -6.52 9.37
CA ALA A 14 -9.32 -7.87 9.65
C ALA A 14 -10.82 -8.01 9.44
N ARG A 15 -11.60 -7.04 9.94
CA ARG A 15 -13.05 -7.04 9.77
C ARG A 15 -13.45 -6.87 8.29
N ALA A 16 -12.76 -6.02 7.56
CA ALA A 16 -13.05 -5.84 6.14
C ALA A 16 -12.79 -7.11 5.34
N LEU A 17 -11.69 -7.80 5.64
CA LEU A 17 -11.37 -9.09 5.00
C LEU A 17 -12.46 -10.13 5.25
N GLU A 18 -13.05 -10.12 6.43
CA GLU A 18 -14.11 -11.03 6.81
C GLU A 18 -15.47 -10.68 6.24
N ARG A 19 -15.83 -9.39 6.30
CA ARG A 19 -17.20 -8.94 6.04
C ARG A 19 -17.50 -8.57 4.61
N TYR A 20 -16.49 -8.12 3.86
CA TYR A 20 -16.75 -7.59 2.52
C TYR A 20 -16.17 -8.51 1.45
N PRO A 21 -17.04 -9.32 0.82
CA PRO A 21 -16.60 -10.16 -0.29
C PRO A 21 -15.93 -9.29 -1.37
N GLY A 22 -14.79 -9.73 -1.85
CA GLY A 22 -14.07 -9.00 -2.88
C GLY A 22 -13.15 -7.90 -2.39
N PHE A 23 -13.13 -7.60 -1.08
CA PHE A 23 -12.23 -6.58 -0.55
C PHE A 23 -10.76 -6.90 -0.86
N ARG A 24 -10.36 -8.15 -0.63
CA ARG A 24 -8.99 -8.61 -0.90
C ARG A 24 -8.63 -8.41 -2.36
N GLU A 25 -9.51 -8.84 -3.25
CA GLU A 25 -9.26 -8.79 -4.70
C GLU A 25 -9.28 -7.37 -5.24
N ARG A 26 -10.09 -6.49 -4.67
CA ARG A 26 -10.17 -5.09 -5.12
C ARG A 26 -8.97 -4.28 -4.67
N CYS A 27 -8.47 -4.55 -3.48
CA CYS A 27 -7.44 -3.70 -2.86
C CYS A 27 -6.03 -4.24 -3.03
N PHE A 28 -5.88 -5.54 -3.29
CA PHE A 28 -4.56 -6.17 -3.29
C PHE A 28 -4.35 -6.99 -4.55
N THR A 29 -3.13 -6.93 -5.08
CA THR A 29 -2.76 -7.72 -6.25
C THR A 29 -2.61 -9.19 -5.86
N GLU A 30 -2.54 -10.04 -6.87
CA GLU A 30 -2.35 -11.48 -6.66
C GLU A 30 -1.07 -11.75 -5.86
N ALA A 31 0.02 -11.06 -6.19
CA ALA A 31 1.29 -11.23 -5.48
C ALA A 31 1.18 -10.82 -4.02
N GLU A 32 0.49 -9.72 -3.74
CA GLU A 32 0.26 -9.26 -2.37
C GLU A 32 -0.57 -10.24 -1.58
N ARG A 33 -1.64 -10.77 -2.19
CA ARG A 33 -2.50 -11.76 -1.54
C ARG A 33 -1.75 -13.05 -1.24
N ALA A 34 -0.97 -13.53 -2.21
CA ALA A 34 -0.18 -14.74 -2.02
C ALA A 34 0.78 -14.61 -0.84
N TYR A 35 1.46 -13.48 -0.74
CA TYR A 35 2.38 -13.24 0.36
C TYR A 35 1.64 -13.16 1.70
N CYS A 36 0.62 -12.31 1.79
CA CYS A 36 -0.09 -12.07 3.06
C CYS A 36 -0.77 -13.35 3.57
N ASP A 37 -1.41 -14.10 2.67
CA ASP A 37 -2.12 -15.32 3.05
C ASP A 37 -1.17 -16.43 3.51
N SER A 38 0.10 -16.39 3.10
CA SER A 38 1.09 -17.39 3.49
C SER A 38 1.72 -17.12 4.86
N ARG A 39 1.46 -15.96 5.45
CA ARG A 39 2.10 -15.53 6.69
C ARG A 39 1.22 -15.80 7.91
N PRO A 40 1.85 -16.04 9.08
CA PRO A 40 1.08 -15.99 10.32
C PRO A 40 0.46 -14.59 10.47
N ASN A 41 -0.75 -14.53 10.98
CA ASN A 41 -1.50 -13.29 11.16
C ASN A 41 -1.65 -12.48 9.86
N PRO A 42 -2.32 -13.03 8.84
CA PRO A 42 -2.44 -12.35 7.55
C PRO A 42 -2.95 -10.92 7.63
N ALA A 43 -3.91 -10.64 8.52
CA ALA A 43 -4.50 -9.30 8.64
C ALA A 43 -3.46 -8.22 8.92
N GLN A 44 -2.44 -8.54 9.71
CA GLN A 44 -1.34 -7.63 10.01
C GLN A 44 -0.58 -7.24 8.75
N HIS A 45 -0.33 -8.20 7.87
CA HIS A 45 0.39 -7.98 6.63
C HIS A 45 -0.46 -7.23 5.61
N TYR A 46 -1.75 -7.54 5.55
CA TYR A 46 -2.69 -6.78 4.73
C TYR A 46 -2.79 -5.34 5.21
N ALA A 47 -2.87 -5.13 6.52
CA ALA A 47 -2.97 -3.79 7.08
C ALA A 47 -1.73 -2.95 6.77
N ALA A 48 -0.54 -3.52 6.89
CA ALA A 48 0.69 -2.82 6.57
C ALA A 48 0.72 -2.40 5.10
N ARG A 49 0.32 -3.29 4.20
CA ARG A 49 0.27 -2.97 2.77
C ARG A 49 -0.81 -1.96 2.44
N PHE A 50 -1.95 -2.05 3.11
CA PHE A 50 -3.01 -1.05 2.95
C PHE A 50 -2.50 0.34 3.34
N ALA A 51 -1.86 0.44 4.50
CA ALA A 51 -1.24 1.69 4.95
C ALA A 51 -0.18 2.17 3.95
N GLY A 52 0.60 1.23 3.40
CA GLY A 52 1.61 1.56 2.40
C GLY A 52 1.03 2.17 1.14
N LYS A 53 -0.06 1.59 0.64
CA LYS A 53 -0.75 2.13 -0.55
C LYS A 53 -1.29 3.52 -0.30
N GLU A 54 -1.89 3.74 0.88
CA GLU A 54 -2.38 5.06 1.27
C GLU A 54 -1.25 6.07 1.39
N ALA A 55 -0.13 5.66 2.00
CA ALA A 55 1.03 6.55 2.16
C ALA A 55 1.59 6.98 0.79
N VAL A 56 1.70 6.03 -0.14
CA VAL A 56 2.16 6.33 -1.50
C VAL A 56 1.17 7.27 -2.20
N GLY A 57 -0.13 6.99 -2.10
CA GLY A 57 -1.16 7.84 -2.68
C GLY A 57 -1.10 9.26 -2.16
N LYS A 58 -0.91 9.42 -0.85
CA LYS A 58 -0.76 10.74 -0.23
C LYS A 58 0.49 11.47 -0.74
N ALA A 59 1.60 10.74 -0.84
CA ALA A 59 2.85 11.33 -1.34
C ALA A 59 2.71 11.81 -2.79
N LEU A 60 1.99 11.03 -3.61
CA LEU A 60 1.75 11.41 -5.01
C LEU A 60 0.71 12.52 -5.14
N GLY A 61 -0.08 12.77 -4.11
CA GLY A 61 -1.16 13.74 -4.16
C GLY A 61 -2.31 13.28 -5.05
N SER A 62 -2.42 11.97 -5.31
CA SER A 62 -3.43 11.42 -6.20
C SER A 62 -4.83 11.37 -5.57
N GLY A 63 -4.89 11.27 -4.23
CA GLY A 63 -6.17 11.27 -3.54
C GLY A 63 -7.14 10.24 -4.10
N VAL A 64 -8.25 10.74 -4.62
CA VAL A 64 -9.32 9.89 -5.16
C VAL A 64 -9.00 9.25 -6.50
N PHE A 65 -7.91 9.61 -7.12
CA PHE A 65 -7.59 9.13 -8.47
C PHE A 65 -6.83 7.81 -8.49
N PHE A 66 -6.29 7.35 -7.37
CA PHE A 66 -5.57 6.10 -7.39
C PHE A 66 -6.50 4.92 -7.14
N THR A 67 -6.11 3.78 -7.68
CA THR A 67 -6.77 2.50 -7.44
C THR A 67 -5.80 1.65 -6.63
N TRP A 68 -6.30 0.98 -5.60
CA TRP A 68 -5.48 0.20 -4.67
C TRP A 68 -4.52 -0.77 -5.35
N ARG A 69 -5.00 -1.49 -6.35
CA ARG A 69 -4.18 -2.49 -7.04
C ARG A 69 -3.12 -1.88 -7.96
N GLU A 70 -3.24 -0.62 -8.27
CA GLU A 70 -2.25 0.07 -9.10
C GLU A 70 -1.02 0.49 -8.32
N ILE A 71 -1.03 0.31 -7.00
CA ILE A 71 0.13 0.49 -6.15
C ILE A 71 0.45 -0.87 -5.56
N GLU A 72 1.41 -1.59 -6.15
CA GLU A 72 1.78 -2.90 -5.66
C GLU A 72 2.99 -2.82 -4.75
N ILE A 73 2.90 -3.46 -3.59
CA ILE A 73 3.98 -3.50 -2.61
C ILE A 73 4.42 -4.94 -2.48
N ALA A 74 5.56 -5.28 -3.08
CA ALA A 74 6.04 -6.66 -3.14
C ALA A 74 7.55 -6.72 -3.23
N GLY A 75 8.09 -7.90 -2.98
CA GLY A 75 9.52 -8.16 -3.10
C GLY A 75 10.21 -8.36 -1.76
N ARG A 76 11.42 -8.86 -1.83
CA ARG A 76 12.26 -9.16 -0.67
C ARG A 76 13.69 -8.75 -0.95
N PRO A 77 14.51 -8.49 0.08
CA PRO A 77 14.20 -8.51 1.52
C PRO A 77 13.32 -7.35 1.97
N LYS A 78 13.34 -6.23 1.25
CA LYS A 78 12.52 -5.07 1.53
C LYS A 78 11.52 -4.90 0.39
N PRO A 79 10.21 -4.79 0.68
CA PRO A 79 9.23 -4.59 -0.38
C PRO A 79 9.48 -3.30 -1.15
N GLY A 80 9.36 -3.38 -2.46
CA GLY A 80 9.40 -2.22 -3.35
C GLY A 80 8.00 -1.86 -3.81
N VAL A 81 7.87 -0.69 -4.40
CA VAL A 81 6.60 -0.17 -4.90
C VAL A 81 6.62 -0.14 -6.42
N THR A 82 5.62 -0.77 -7.03
CA THR A 82 5.42 -0.76 -8.48
C THR A 82 4.08 -0.09 -8.77
N LEU A 83 4.10 0.92 -9.63
CA LEU A 83 2.90 1.61 -10.05
C LEU A 83 2.45 1.12 -11.41
N SER A 84 1.14 1.13 -11.64
CA SER A 84 0.56 0.77 -12.92
C SER A 84 -0.65 1.65 -13.23
N GLY A 85 -1.15 1.54 -14.45
CA GLY A 85 -2.39 2.17 -14.86
C GLY A 85 -2.44 3.68 -14.67
N LYS A 86 -3.58 4.16 -14.22
CA LYS A 86 -3.82 5.60 -14.01
C LYS A 86 -2.91 6.19 -12.94
N THR A 87 -2.61 5.40 -11.92
CA THR A 87 -1.72 5.86 -10.84
C THR A 87 -0.31 6.10 -11.36
N ARG A 88 0.19 5.23 -12.22
CA ARG A 88 1.49 5.42 -12.87
C ARG A 88 1.49 6.66 -13.75
N ALA A 89 0.43 6.84 -14.56
CA ALA A 89 0.30 8.01 -15.42
C ALA A 89 0.30 9.30 -14.60
N TRP A 90 -0.40 9.30 -13.49
CA TRP A 90 -0.42 10.45 -12.58
C TRP A 90 0.97 10.73 -12.01
N ALA A 91 1.67 9.69 -11.57
CA ALA A 91 3.02 9.83 -11.02
C ALA A 91 3.96 10.48 -12.04
N GLU A 92 3.89 10.03 -13.29
CA GLU A 92 4.69 10.62 -14.37
C GLU A 92 4.36 12.09 -14.59
N ARG A 93 3.08 12.42 -14.54
CA ARG A 93 2.58 13.78 -14.73
C ARG A 93 3.06 14.75 -13.67
N VAL A 94 3.14 14.31 -12.42
CA VAL A 94 3.59 15.17 -11.32
C VAL A 94 5.11 15.13 -11.13
N GLY A 95 5.83 14.43 -12.00
CA GLY A 95 7.28 14.37 -11.93
C GLY A 95 7.81 13.51 -10.81
N ALA A 96 7.09 12.46 -10.44
CA ALA A 96 7.51 11.56 -9.38
C ALA A 96 8.62 10.62 -9.89
N GLY A 97 9.68 10.50 -9.10
CA GLY A 97 10.77 9.57 -9.37
C GLY A 97 10.67 8.34 -8.48
N LYS A 98 11.81 7.92 -7.95
CA LYS A 98 11.89 6.72 -7.12
C LYS A 98 11.03 6.83 -5.86
N ILE A 99 10.37 5.73 -5.51
CA ILE A 99 9.55 5.64 -4.31
C ILE A 99 10.25 4.72 -3.31
N GLU A 100 10.45 5.24 -2.10
CA GLU A 100 10.92 4.46 -0.97
C GLU A 100 9.79 4.33 0.04
N LEU A 101 9.63 3.12 0.57
CA LEU A 101 8.54 2.82 1.49
C LEU A 101 9.09 2.11 2.72
N SER A 102 8.62 2.53 3.88
CA SER A 102 8.89 1.81 5.12
C SER A 102 7.57 1.53 5.82
N MET A 103 7.40 0.30 6.28
CA MET A 103 6.19 -0.14 6.97
C MET A 103 6.58 -0.75 8.30
N THR A 104 5.76 -0.52 9.31
CA THR A 104 5.94 -1.17 10.61
C THR A 104 4.56 -1.39 11.25
N HIS A 105 4.55 -2.20 12.29
CA HIS A 105 3.30 -2.46 13.01
C HIS A 105 3.59 -2.74 14.48
N SER A 106 2.58 -2.51 15.28
CA SER A 106 2.50 -2.97 16.66
C SER A 106 1.44 -4.07 16.72
N ARG A 107 0.97 -4.38 17.92
CA ARG A 107 -0.11 -5.36 18.08
C ARG A 107 -1.40 -4.94 17.40
N GLU A 108 -1.73 -3.64 17.46
CA GLU A 108 -3.03 -3.14 17.02
C GLU A 108 -2.97 -2.22 15.82
N LEU A 109 -1.83 -1.66 15.51
CA LEU A 109 -1.69 -0.63 14.49
C LEU A 109 -0.64 -1.00 13.46
N ALA A 110 -0.90 -0.61 12.21
CA ALA A 110 0.10 -0.68 11.15
C ALA A 110 0.31 0.73 10.60
N THR A 111 1.53 1.06 10.26
CA THR A 111 1.86 2.36 9.72
C THR A 111 2.83 2.23 8.55
N ALA A 112 2.83 3.24 7.71
CA ALA A 112 3.74 3.30 6.56
C ALA A 112 4.15 4.73 6.29
N VAL A 113 5.38 4.90 5.84
CA VAL A 113 5.90 6.18 5.37
C VAL A 113 6.42 5.97 3.95
N ALA A 114 6.00 6.83 3.05
CA ALA A 114 6.48 6.82 1.67
C ALA A 114 7.24 8.12 1.40
N ILE A 115 8.38 8.00 0.75
CA ILE A 115 9.14 9.15 0.27
C ILE A 115 9.28 8.99 -1.24
N VAL A 116 8.91 10.02 -1.98
CA VAL A 116 8.96 10.02 -3.43
C VAL A 116 9.93 11.09 -3.89
N ALA A 117 10.99 10.66 -4.54
CA ALA A 117 11.99 11.59 -5.08
C ALA A 117 11.43 12.31 -6.32
N ASP A 118 12.04 13.42 -6.66
CA ASP A 118 11.73 14.07 -7.93
C ASP A 118 12.35 13.25 -9.07
N ALA A 119 11.66 13.22 -10.19
CA ALA A 119 12.13 12.50 -11.37
C ALA A 119 13.39 13.14 -11.96
#